data_edf42724d023f053374b7e5b9753141a
#
_entry.id   edf42724d023f053374b7e5b9753141a
#
_cell.length_a   1.000
_cell.length_b   1.000
_cell.length_c   1.000
_cell.angle_alpha   90.00
_cell.angle_beta   90.00
_cell.angle_gamma   90.00
#
_symmetry.space_group_name_H-M   'P 1'
#
loop_
_entity.id
_entity.type
_entity.pdbx_description
1 polymer ?
#
loop_
_entity_poly.entity_id
_entity_poly.type
_entity_poly.pdbx_seq_one_letter_code
_entity_poly.pdbx_strand_id
1 'polypeptide(L)'
;MSDQQHIRVLLVDDEETLLEYLSKRLLKKGFTVKATFSGEQAVEVAQQEPYDVAVVDLKMPGIDGVETQKRLREIQPFLQCIVLTGHGSIESALESGKEEAFEYLLKPVDYDKLVVAITDAHKRKQDLQGAKFREEVEKVQVAGMGPRGMRKAIRELEKIYGIE
;
A
#
# COMPACT_ATOMS: atom_id res chain seq x y z
N MET A 1 -11.42 -19.09 4.75
CA MET A 1 -11.27 -17.64 4.94
C MET A 1 -10.75 -17.00 3.67
N SER A 2 -11.38 -15.93 3.22
CA SER A 2 -10.85 -15.22 2.07
C SER A 2 -9.63 -14.40 2.50
N ASP A 3 -8.59 -14.36 1.67
CA ASP A 3 -7.38 -13.57 1.91
C ASP A 3 -7.68 -12.08 2.13
N GLN A 4 -8.85 -11.62 1.68
CA GLN A 4 -9.32 -10.24 1.81
C GLN A 4 -9.51 -9.78 3.25
N GLN A 5 -9.78 -10.70 4.19
CA GLN A 5 -9.99 -10.36 5.60
C GLN A 5 -8.74 -9.81 6.30
N HIS A 6 -7.60 -9.96 5.67
CA HIS A 6 -6.33 -9.51 6.25
C HIS A 6 -5.72 -8.31 5.53
N ILE A 7 -6.38 -7.83 4.47
CA ILE A 7 -5.87 -6.68 3.73
C ILE A 7 -6.28 -5.37 4.42
N ARG A 8 -5.29 -4.56 4.74
CA ARG A 8 -5.48 -3.26 5.39
C ARG A 8 -5.37 -2.16 4.34
N VAL A 9 -6.47 -1.45 4.13
CA VAL A 9 -6.60 -0.43 3.09
C VAL A 9 -6.68 0.96 3.70
N LEU A 10 -5.83 1.86 3.23
CA LEU A 10 -5.84 3.27 3.57
C LEU A 10 -6.47 4.05 2.41
N LEU A 11 -7.61 4.68 2.65
CA LEU A 11 -8.27 5.53 1.66
C LEU A 11 -7.88 6.99 1.89
N VAL A 12 -7.52 7.68 0.82
CA VAL A 12 -7.08 9.09 0.87
C VAL A 12 -7.79 9.88 -0.22
N ASP A 13 -8.78 10.67 0.16
CA ASP A 13 -9.58 11.48 -0.76
C ASP A 13 -10.24 12.63 0.01
N ASP A 14 -10.35 13.81 -0.57
CA ASP A 14 -11.04 14.93 0.07
C ASP A 14 -12.56 14.91 -0.14
N GLU A 15 -13.07 13.98 -0.97
CA GLU A 15 -14.52 13.80 -1.17
C GLU A 15 -15.11 12.87 -0.10
N GLU A 16 -15.73 13.44 0.93
CA GLU A 16 -16.33 12.69 2.03
C GLU A 16 -17.34 11.63 1.56
N THR A 17 -18.19 11.99 0.60
CA THR A 17 -19.23 11.09 0.08
C THR A 17 -18.62 9.84 -0.54
N LEU A 18 -17.56 10.00 -1.33
CA LEU A 18 -16.86 8.89 -1.95
C LEU A 18 -16.18 8.01 -0.90
N LEU A 19 -15.52 8.59 0.08
CA LEU A 19 -14.89 7.85 1.19
C LEU A 19 -15.90 7.04 1.97
N GLU A 20 -17.04 7.62 2.29
CA GLU A 20 -18.11 6.93 3.02
C GLU A 20 -18.62 5.72 2.21
N TYR A 21 -18.90 5.94 0.94
CA TYR A 21 -19.38 4.90 0.02
C TYR A 21 -18.37 3.76 -0.10
N LEU A 22 -17.10 4.07 -0.37
CA LEU A 22 -16.06 3.05 -0.52
C LEU A 22 -15.78 2.33 0.78
N SER A 23 -15.72 3.06 1.90
CA SER A 23 -15.46 2.47 3.22
C SER A 23 -16.51 1.43 3.58
N LYS A 24 -17.79 1.75 3.41
CA LYS A 24 -18.88 0.82 3.70
C LYS A 24 -18.81 -0.44 2.87
N ARG A 25 -18.58 -0.30 1.58
CA ARG A 25 -18.53 -1.44 0.67
C ARG A 25 -17.31 -2.33 0.91
N LEU A 26 -16.15 -1.72 1.12
CA LEU A 26 -14.92 -2.47 1.38
C LEU A 26 -14.96 -3.19 2.72
N LEU A 27 -15.52 -2.56 3.76
CA LEU A 27 -15.72 -3.21 5.06
C LEU A 27 -16.63 -4.42 4.95
N LYS A 28 -17.73 -4.32 4.21
CA LYS A 28 -18.63 -5.46 3.95
C LYS A 28 -17.95 -6.59 3.22
N LYS A 29 -17.01 -6.25 2.34
CA LYS A 29 -16.24 -7.24 1.58
C LYS A 29 -15.22 -7.99 2.44
N GLY A 30 -14.88 -7.46 3.61
CA GLY A 30 -13.94 -8.07 4.55
C GLY A 30 -12.61 -7.35 4.70
N PHE A 31 -12.41 -6.22 4.03
CA PHE A 31 -11.20 -5.42 4.19
C PHE A 31 -11.21 -4.64 5.51
N THR A 32 -10.05 -4.39 6.06
CA THR A 32 -9.87 -3.41 7.12
C THR A 32 -9.63 -2.06 6.45
N VAL A 33 -10.37 -1.03 6.80
CA VAL A 33 -10.36 0.26 6.09
C VAL A 33 -10.13 1.42 7.05
N LYS A 34 -9.21 2.30 6.67
CA LYS A 34 -9.03 3.60 7.33
C LYS A 34 -9.22 4.68 6.28
N ALA A 35 -10.18 5.58 6.51
CA ALA A 35 -10.44 6.71 5.62
C ALA A 35 -9.72 7.96 6.14
N THR A 36 -9.06 8.68 5.25
CA THR A 36 -8.40 9.94 5.53
C THR A 36 -8.78 10.97 4.47
N PHE A 37 -8.82 12.25 4.85
CA PHE A 37 -9.35 13.32 4.01
C PHE A 37 -8.28 14.17 3.32
N SER A 38 -7.02 13.89 3.61
CA SER A 38 -5.89 14.63 3.04
C SER A 38 -4.65 13.76 3.01
N GLY A 39 -3.67 14.14 2.18
CA GLY A 39 -2.38 13.46 2.13
C GLY A 39 -1.64 13.57 3.47
N GLU A 40 -1.70 14.73 4.11
CA GLU A 40 -1.07 14.96 5.42
C GLU A 40 -1.63 14.02 6.49
N GLN A 41 -2.95 13.87 6.53
CA GLN A 41 -3.60 12.96 7.47
C GLN A 41 -3.20 11.50 7.19
N ALA A 42 -3.14 11.12 5.91
CA ALA A 42 -2.73 9.77 5.52
C ALA A 42 -1.30 9.45 5.98
N VAL A 43 -0.39 10.41 5.82
CA VAL A 43 1.01 10.27 6.26
C VAL A 43 1.07 10.07 7.78
N GLU A 44 0.33 10.88 8.53
CA GLU A 44 0.26 10.78 9.99
C GLU A 44 -0.24 9.41 10.44
N VAL A 45 -1.31 8.93 9.84
CA VAL A 45 -1.91 7.63 10.14
C VAL A 45 -0.93 6.48 9.80
N ALA A 46 -0.22 6.59 8.69
CA ALA A 46 0.76 5.58 8.27
C ALA A 46 2.00 5.52 9.18
N GLN A 47 2.29 6.59 9.91
CA GLN A 47 3.36 6.57 10.93
C GLN A 47 2.96 5.76 12.16
N GLN A 48 1.68 5.55 12.39
CA GLN A 48 1.15 4.89 13.58
C GLN A 48 0.77 3.44 13.35
N GLU A 49 0.29 3.10 12.16
CA GLU A 49 -0.23 1.77 11.82
C GLU A 49 0.24 1.32 10.44
N PRO A 50 0.47 -0.01 10.26
CA PRO A 50 0.84 -0.54 8.94
C PRO A 50 -0.40 -0.70 8.04
N TYR A 51 -0.19 -0.49 6.74
CA TYR A 51 -1.19 -0.71 5.69
C TYR A 51 -0.59 -1.52 4.55
N ASP A 52 -1.43 -2.23 3.83
CA ASP A 52 -1.01 -3.02 2.68
C ASP A 52 -1.15 -2.25 1.38
N VAL A 53 -2.28 -1.55 1.24
CA VAL A 53 -2.64 -0.81 0.03
C VAL A 53 -3.22 0.55 0.41
N ALA A 54 -2.78 1.59 -0.27
CA ALA A 54 -3.37 2.92 -0.17
C ALA A 54 -4.09 3.24 -1.48
N VAL A 55 -5.31 3.75 -1.37
CA VAL A 55 -6.09 4.24 -2.52
C VAL A 55 -6.12 5.76 -2.40
N VAL A 56 -5.45 6.45 -3.31
CA VAL A 56 -5.13 7.88 -3.19
C VAL A 56 -5.69 8.67 -4.36
N ASP A 57 -6.43 9.74 -4.06
CA ASP A 57 -6.86 10.71 -5.07
C ASP A 57 -5.64 11.50 -5.56
N LEU A 58 -5.52 11.68 -6.87
CA LEU A 58 -4.39 12.40 -7.46
C LEU A 58 -4.41 13.88 -7.13
N LYS A 59 -5.58 14.51 -7.16
CA LYS A 59 -5.73 15.96 -6.94
C LYS A 59 -6.44 16.26 -5.63
N MET A 60 -5.70 16.77 -4.67
CA MET A 60 -6.20 17.16 -3.36
C MET A 60 -5.60 18.50 -2.95
N PRO A 61 -6.30 19.28 -2.10
CA PRO A 61 -5.69 20.44 -1.43
C PRO A 61 -4.52 19.98 -0.53
N GLY A 62 -3.53 20.84 -0.37
CA GLY A 62 -2.32 20.50 0.38
C GLY A 62 -1.35 19.66 -0.47
N ILE A 63 -0.80 18.60 0.09
CA ILE A 63 0.01 17.70 -0.72
C ILE A 63 -0.90 16.88 -1.65
N ASP A 64 -0.49 16.75 -2.91
CA ASP A 64 -1.24 16.00 -3.91
C ASP A 64 -1.02 14.49 -3.78
N GLY A 65 -1.64 13.72 -4.67
CA GLY A 65 -1.52 12.26 -4.66
C GLY A 65 -0.10 11.76 -4.93
N VAL A 66 0.68 12.46 -5.75
CA VAL A 66 2.06 12.08 -6.07
C VAL A 66 2.95 12.23 -4.84
N GLU A 67 2.88 13.39 -4.18
CA GLU A 67 3.66 13.65 -2.96
C GLU A 67 3.21 12.74 -1.82
N THR A 68 1.91 12.48 -1.70
CA THR A 68 1.36 11.56 -0.70
C THR A 68 1.95 10.16 -0.87
N GLN A 69 1.94 9.61 -2.08
CA GLN A 69 2.53 8.30 -2.35
C GLN A 69 4.01 8.24 -1.96
N LYS A 70 4.77 9.26 -2.34
CA LYS A 70 6.19 9.33 -2.04
C LYS A 70 6.43 9.24 -0.52
N ARG A 71 5.71 10.04 0.25
CA ARG A 71 5.84 10.05 1.72
C ARG A 71 5.38 8.74 2.35
N LEU A 72 4.29 8.17 1.86
CA LEU A 72 3.80 6.88 2.36
C LEU A 72 4.83 5.78 2.15
N ARG A 73 5.50 5.74 1.00
CA ARG A 73 6.52 4.73 0.72
C ARG A 73 7.81 4.94 1.49
N GLU A 74 8.15 6.16 1.83
CA GLU A 74 9.29 6.44 2.72
C GLU A 74 9.05 5.87 4.11
N ILE A 75 7.79 5.90 4.58
CA ILE A 75 7.38 5.36 5.89
C ILE A 75 7.18 3.84 5.83
N GLN A 76 6.52 3.36 4.79
CA GLN A 76 6.19 1.95 4.58
C GLN A 76 6.64 1.51 3.18
N PRO A 77 7.88 1.02 3.04
CA PRO A 77 8.49 0.77 1.72
C PRO A 77 7.77 -0.25 0.83
N PHE A 78 6.99 -1.16 1.42
CA PHE A 78 6.27 -2.18 0.66
C PHE A 78 4.80 -1.84 0.41
N LEU A 79 4.32 -0.72 0.95
CA LEU A 79 2.96 -0.24 0.72
C LEU A 79 2.75 -0.02 -0.78
N GLN A 80 1.67 -0.56 -1.33
CA GLN A 80 1.30 -0.35 -2.73
C GLN A 80 0.23 0.72 -2.84
N CYS A 81 0.36 1.59 -3.82
CA CYS A 81 -0.59 2.68 -4.04
C CYS A 81 -1.40 2.47 -5.31
N ILE A 82 -2.71 2.66 -5.20
CA ILE A 82 -3.64 2.76 -6.33
C ILE A 82 -4.08 4.22 -6.38
N VAL A 83 -3.94 4.85 -7.53
CA VAL A 83 -4.29 6.26 -7.69
C VAL A 83 -5.61 6.39 -8.42
N LEU A 84 -6.53 7.15 -7.84
CA LEU A 84 -7.81 7.50 -8.47
C LEU A 84 -7.66 8.87 -9.11
N THR A 85 -8.10 8.99 -10.36
CA THR A 85 -7.91 10.23 -11.12
C THR A 85 -9.01 10.45 -12.15
N GLY A 86 -9.26 11.72 -12.48
CA GLY A 86 -10.15 12.07 -13.58
C GLY A 86 -9.47 11.97 -14.94
N HIS A 87 -10.26 12.09 -16.01
CA HIS A 87 -9.75 12.07 -17.39
C HIS A 87 -8.67 13.15 -17.62
N GLY A 88 -7.63 12.79 -18.34
CA GLY A 88 -6.52 13.68 -18.69
C GLY A 88 -5.41 13.75 -17.64
N SER A 89 -5.71 13.40 -16.39
CA SER A 89 -4.71 13.44 -15.30
C SER A 89 -3.76 12.25 -15.33
N ILE A 90 -4.19 11.12 -15.90
CA ILE A 90 -3.32 9.93 -16.05
C ILE A 90 -2.15 10.24 -16.98
N GLU A 91 -2.41 10.85 -18.13
CA GLU A 91 -1.37 11.22 -19.09
C GLU A 91 -0.35 12.17 -18.45
N SER A 92 -0.82 13.17 -17.72
CA SER A 92 0.04 14.09 -16.97
C SER A 92 0.92 13.38 -15.95
N ALA A 93 0.36 12.41 -15.21
CA ALA A 93 1.11 11.63 -14.23
C ALA A 93 2.18 10.76 -14.90
N LEU A 94 1.84 10.14 -16.03
CA LEU A 94 2.76 9.32 -16.82
C LEU A 94 3.87 10.17 -17.45
N GLU A 95 3.55 11.32 -18.02
CA GLU A 95 4.52 12.24 -18.63
C GLU A 95 5.52 12.80 -17.61
N SER A 96 5.12 12.96 -16.38
CA SER A 96 6.02 13.47 -15.33
C SER A 96 7.09 12.47 -14.91
N GLY A 97 7.05 11.22 -15.40
CA GLY A 97 8.00 10.17 -15.05
C GLY A 97 7.94 9.73 -13.60
N LYS A 98 6.85 10.03 -12.91
CA LYS A 98 6.66 9.72 -11.49
C LYS A 98 5.68 8.57 -11.29
N GLU A 99 5.82 7.56 -12.12
CA GLU A 99 4.97 6.39 -12.17
C GLU A 99 5.35 5.39 -11.08
N GLU A 100 5.00 5.69 -9.84
CA GLU A 100 5.32 4.78 -8.76
C GLU A 100 4.08 4.11 -8.17
N ALA A 101 2.89 4.41 -8.73
CA ALA A 101 1.66 3.73 -8.34
C ALA A 101 1.63 2.32 -8.92
N PHE A 102 1.05 1.40 -8.17
CA PHE A 102 0.76 0.05 -8.66
C PHE A 102 -0.22 0.11 -9.84
N GLU A 103 -1.25 0.94 -9.72
CA GLU A 103 -2.26 1.10 -10.76
C GLU A 103 -2.93 2.46 -10.68
N TYR A 104 -3.41 2.96 -11.83
CA TYR A 104 -4.24 4.16 -11.94
C TYR A 104 -5.64 3.77 -12.37
N LEU A 105 -6.66 4.23 -11.65
CA LEU A 105 -8.06 4.00 -11.97
C LEU A 105 -8.77 5.33 -12.22
N LEU A 106 -9.64 5.35 -13.22
CA LEU A 106 -10.43 6.53 -13.55
C LEU A 106 -11.61 6.71 -12.59
N LYS A 107 -11.91 7.96 -12.24
CA LYS A 107 -13.18 8.34 -11.62
C LYS A 107 -14.23 8.58 -12.70
N PRO A 108 -15.50 8.18 -12.51
CA PRO A 108 -16.06 7.55 -11.32
C PRO A 108 -15.53 6.12 -11.12
N VAL A 109 -15.33 5.75 -9.86
CA VAL A 109 -14.68 4.48 -9.50
C VAL A 109 -15.59 3.30 -9.82
N ASP A 110 -15.10 2.35 -10.61
CA ASP A 110 -15.71 1.04 -10.76
C ASP A 110 -15.30 0.20 -9.55
N TYR A 111 -16.24 -0.11 -8.68
CA TYR A 111 -15.97 -0.82 -7.43
C TYR A 111 -15.32 -2.19 -7.65
N ASP A 112 -15.81 -2.96 -8.64
CA ASP A 112 -15.26 -4.29 -8.89
C ASP A 112 -13.80 -4.23 -9.36
N LYS A 113 -13.48 -3.24 -10.21
CA LYS A 113 -12.10 -2.99 -10.64
C LYS A 113 -11.22 -2.57 -9.46
N LEU A 114 -11.76 -1.76 -8.56
CA LEU A 114 -11.03 -1.34 -7.36
C LEU A 114 -10.70 -2.55 -6.48
N VAL A 115 -11.65 -3.45 -6.24
CA VAL A 115 -11.42 -4.66 -5.44
C VAL A 115 -10.33 -5.54 -6.06
N VAL A 116 -10.37 -5.74 -7.37
CA VAL A 116 -9.34 -6.51 -8.09
C VAL A 116 -7.98 -5.83 -7.93
N ALA A 117 -7.92 -4.52 -8.12
CA ALA A 117 -6.67 -3.77 -7.99
C ALA A 117 -6.09 -3.85 -6.57
N ILE A 118 -6.93 -3.75 -5.54
CA ILE A 118 -6.51 -3.88 -4.14
C ILE A 118 -5.94 -5.27 -3.87
N THR A 119 -6.62 -6.30 -4.34
CA THR A 119 -6.19 -7.70 -4.16
C THR A 119 -4.86 -7.95 -4.86
N ASP A 120 -4.71 -7.49 -6.09
CA ASP A 120 -3.48 -7.63 -6.87
C ASP A 120 -2.32 -6.83 -6.24
N ALA A 121 -2.61 -5.64 -5.75
CA ALA A 121 -1.62 -4.80 -5.07
C ALA A 121 -1.12 -5.45 -3.78
N HIS A 122 -2.01 -6.06 -3.02
CA HIS A 122 -1.64 -6.81 -1.81
C HIS A 122 -0.72 -7.99 -2.16
N LYS A 123 -1.04 -8.73 -3.21
CA LYS A 123 -0.19 -9.82 -3.68
C LYS A 123 1.19 -9.29 -4.09
N ARG A 124 1.24 -8.15 -4.78
CA ARG A 124 2.50 -7.52 -5.16
C ARG A 124 3.35 -7.17 -3.93
N LYS A 125 2.72 -6.63 -2.89
CA LYS A 125 3.40 -6.36 -1.61
C LYS A 125 4.02 -7.62 -1.04
N GLN A 126 3.24 -8.71 -0.97
CA GLN A 126 3.72 -9.99 -0.45
C GLN A 126 4.90 -10.53 -1.25
N ASP A 127 4.85 -10.44 -2.58
CA ASP A 127 5.93 -10.90 -3.45
C ASP A 127 7.21 -10.08 -3.22
N LEU A 128 7.10 -8.77 -3.08
CA LEU A 128 8.24 -7.89 -2.82
C LEU A 128 8.85 -8.15 -1.44
N GLN A 129 8.03 -8.34 -0.41
CA GLN A 129 8.49 -8.65 0.94
C GLN A 129 9.18 -10.01 0.96
N GLY A 130 8.62 -11.01 0.29
CA GLY A 130 9.19 -12.34 0.20
C GLY A 130 10.54 -12.35 -0.51
N ALA A 131 10.66 -11.60 -1.62
CA ALA A 131 11.92 -11.47 -2.36
C ALA A 131 13.00 -10.80 -1.49
N LYS A 132 12.65 -9.74 -0.78
CA LYS A 132 13.58 -9.04 0.11
C LYS A 132 13.99 -9.91 1.29
N PHE A 133 13.05 -10.63 1.88
CA PHE A 133 13.33 -11.58 2.95
C PHE A 133 14.35 -12.65 2.49
N ARG A 134 14.14 -13.26 1.33
CA ARG A 134 15.08 -14.27 0.79
C ARG A 134 16.47 -13.70 0.57
N GLU A 135 16.57 -12.46 0.05
CA GLU A 135 17.85 -11.77 -0.12
C GLU A 135 18.56 -11.57 1.22
N GLU A 136 17.84 -11.15 2.25
CA GLU A 136 18.43 -10.94 3.58
C GLU A 136 18.84 -12.26 4.26
N VAL A 137 18.04 -13.32 4.08
CA VAL A 137 18.39 -14.66 4.58
C VAL A 137 19.69 -15.16 3.92
N GLU A 138 19.83 -14.96 2.62
CA GLU A 138 21.06 -15.34 1.91
C GLU A 138 22.29 -14.62 2.47
N LYS A 139 22.18 -13.33 2.77
CA LYS A 139 23.26 -12.55 3.41
C LYS A 139 23.64 -13.12 4.77
N VAL A 140 22.65 -13.54 5.57
CA VAL A 140 22.88 -14.18 6.87
C VAL A 140 23.64 -15.50 6.70
N GLN A 141 23.28 -16.29 5.70
CA GLN A 141 23.92 -17.58 5.44
C GLN A 141 25.41 -17.44 5.06
N VAL A 142 25.76 -16.38 4.32
CA VAL A 142 27.15 -16.15 3.91
C VAL A 142 27.97 -15.34 4.92
N ALA A 143 27.36 -14.87 6.00
CA ALA A 143 28.04 -14.05 7.02
C ALA A 143 28.95 -14.83 7.95
N GLY A 144 29.02 -16.16 7.84
CA GLY A 144 29.88 -16.99 8.65
C GLY A 144 29.45 -17.18 10.11
N MET A 145 28.19 -16.95 10.41
CA MET A 145 27.65 -17.15 11.76
C MET A 145 27.49 -18.64 12.06
N GLY A 146 27.64 -19.00 13.34
CA GLY A 146 27.29 -20.34 13.77
C GLY A 146 25.78 -20.61 13.70
N PRO A 147 25.35 -21.89 13.81
CA PRO A 147 23.93 -22.25 13.66
C PRO A 147 22.97 -21.50 14.59
N ARG A 148 23.38 -21.23 15.81
CA ARG A 148 22.54 -20.49 16.79
C ARG A 148 22.35 -19.02 16.38
N GLY A 149 23.43 -18.38 15.95
CA GLY A 149 23.38 -16.98 15.48
C GLY A 149 22.54 -16.85 14.23
N MET A 150 22.68 -17.78 13.29
CA MET A 150 21.90 -17.83 12.07
C MET A 150 20.40 -17.96 12.34
N ARG A 151 20.00 -18.90 13.21
CA ARG A 151 18.59 -19.07 13.59
C ARG A 151 18.00 -17.81 14.22
N LYS A 152 18.77 -17.15 15.09
CA LYS A 152 18.33 -15.92 15.74
C LYS A 152 18.13 -14.80 14.70
N ALA A 153 19.09 -14.62 13.80
CA ALA A 153 19.02 -13.60 12.76
C ALA A 153 17.82 -13.83 11.82
N ILE A 154 17.57 -15.08 11.42
CA ILE A 154 16.44 -15.40 10.56
C ILE A 154 15.10 -15.12 11.26
N ARG A 155 14.95 -15.46 12.53
CA ARG A 155 13.73 -15.13 13.30
C ARG A 155 13.47 -13.62 13.38
N GLU A 156 14.52 -12.83 13.51
CA GLU A 156 14.39 -11.38 13.52
C GLU A 156 13.91 -10.87 12.16
N LEU A 157 14.43 -11.44 11.06
CA LEU A 157 13.97 -11.11 9.71
C LEU A 157 12.51 -11.51 9.50
N GLU A 158 12.11 -12.68 9.97
CA GLU A 158 10.72 -13.14 9.89
C GLU A 158 9.76 -12.12 10.51
N LYS A 159 10.14 -11.57 11.67
CA LYS A 159 9.35 -10.54 12.34
C LYS A 159 9.31 -9.24 11.54
N ILE A 160 10.47 -8.79 11.03
CA ILE A 160 10.57 -7.54 10.26
C ILE A 160 9.72 -7.60 9.01
N TYR A 161 9.72 -8.75 8.31
CA TYR A 161 9.01 -8.92 7.04
C TYR A 161 7.62 -9.55 7.18
N GLY A 162 7.18 -9.86 8.41
CA GLY A 162 5.86 -10.43 8.65
C GLY A 162 5.65 -11.80 8.02
N ILE A 163 6.68 -12.64 8.01
CA ILE A 163 6.67 -13.97 7.35
C ILE A 163 6.59 -15.10 8.39
N GLU A 164 6.07 -14.84 9.53
CA GLU A 164 5.89 -15.87 10.57
C GLU A 164 4.84 -16.91 10.20
#